data_4e909ae752f10e0d5f28d9050177f0d4
#
_entry.id   4e909ae752f10e0d5f28d9050177f0d4
#
_cell.length_a   1.000
_cell.length_b   1.000
_cell.length_c   1.000
_cell.angle_alpha   90.00
_cell.angle_beta   90.00
_cell.angle_gamma   90.00
#
_symmetry.space_group_name_H-M   'P 1'
#
loop_
_entity.id
_entity.type
_entity.pdbx_description
1 polymer ?
#
loop_
_entity_poly.entity_id
_entity_poly.type
_entity_poly.pdbx_seq_one_letter_code
_entity_poly.pdbx_strand_id
1 'polypeptide(L)'
;GALFEPQIIDGLVCDCCQTDIAQVDKGAVLVFRNRTEGEHRDIYYSRLINGRWSESKPVASDEWLIAGCPVNGPSVAASSTHTAVAWYTEGKGYGQVKLALSEKDSDTFMPALEISGGDAVLGQVGLAATEDNGFIVSWLTFSEGVKGDLNLRHADSDGVLGPAVVVADVDFTRRAGLPQMTVFDDRVILVWTGGDKSNKAIQVVSLPQSIIEK
;
A
#
# COMPACT_ATOMS: atom_id res chain seq x y z
N GLY A 1 31.67 -13.69 5.84
CA GLY A 1 30.32 -13.99 6.35
C GLY A 1 29.68 -15.06 5.51
N ALA A 2 28.81 -15.91 6.09
CA ALA A 2 28.05 -16.88 5.32
C ALA A 2 27.00 -16.15 4.46
N LEU A 3 26.88 -16.51 3.19
CA LEU A 3 25.78 -16.12 2.34
C LEU A 3 24.70 -17.18 2.46
N PHE A 4 23.44 -16.76 2.60
CA PHE A 4 22.30 -17.65 2.60
C PHE A 4 21.69 -17.63 1.20
N GLU A 5 21.25 -18.80 0.74
CA GLU A 5 20.58 -18.89 -0.56
C GLU A 5 19.16 -18.33 -0.47
N PRO A 6 18.76 -17.48 -1.43
CA PRO A 6 17.39 -16.96 -1.46
C PRO A 6 16.40 -18.07 -1.85
N GLN A 7 15.22 -18.05 -1.20
CA GLN A 7 14.10 -18.88 -1.59
C GLN A 7 13.25 -18.13 -2.63
N ILE A 8 12.92 -18.77 -3.74
CA ILE A 8 11.98 -18.22 -4.72
C ILE A 8 10.55 -18.49 -4.23
N ILE A 9 9.78 -17.42 -4.06
CA ILE A 9 8.37 -17.49 -3.65
C ILE A 9 7.44 -17.54 -4.87
N ASP A 10 7.76 -16.75 -5.89
CA ASP A 10 7.05 -16.71 -7.17
C ASP A 10 8.06 -16.50 -8.30
N GLY A 11 7.87 -17.15 -9.42
CA GLY A 11 8.80 -17.11 -10.57
C GLY A 11 8.42 -16.11 -11.66
N LEU A 12 7.23 -15.50 -11.59
CA LEU A 12 6.77 -14.55 -12.61
C LEU A 12 6.04 -13.37 -11.94
N VAL A 13 6.76 -12.29 -11.72
CA VAL A 13 6.27 -11.11 -10.98
C VAL A 13 6.47 -9.82 -11.76
N CYS A 14 5.84 -8.74 -11.31
CA CYS A 14 6.10 -7.40 -11.81
C CYS A 14 7.45 -6.92 -11.26
N ASP A 15 8.43 -6.79 -12.12
CA ASP A 15 9.83 -6.47 -11.78
C ASP A 15 10.09 -5.00 -11.42
N CYS A 16 9.12 -4.11 -11.65
CA CYS A 16 9.23 -2.68 -11.39
C CYS A 16 8.40 -2.17 -10.22
N CYS A 17 7.60 -3.04 -9.60
CA CYS A 17 6.75 -2.69 -8.48
C CYS A 17 7.44 -3.06 -7.16
N GLN A 18 7.38 -2.18 -6.17
CA GLN A 18 7.86 -2.51 -4.84
C GLN A 18 7.07 -3.69 -4.25
N THR A 19 7.74 -4.48 -3.45
CA THR A 19 7.15 -5.46 -2.55
C THR A 19 7.10 -4.89 -1.14
N ASP A 20 6.24 -5.44 -0.29
CA ASP A 20 6.18 -5.05 1.12
C ASP A 20 5.98 -6.29 2.01
N ILE A 21 6.38 -6.18 3.28
CA ILE A 21 6.30 -7.27 4.24
C ILE A 21 5.93 -6.74 5.63
N ALA A 22 4.95 -7.37 6.26
CA ALA A 22 4.57 -7.10 7.63
C ALA A 22 4.82 -8.31 8.53
N GLN A 23 5.31 -8.05 9.73
CA GLN A 23 5.38 -9.07 10.78
C GLN A 23 3.97 -9.31 11.33
N VAL A 24 3.63 -10.59 11.51
CA VAL A 24 2.43 -11.05 12.22
C VAL A 24 2.86 -11.96 13.37
N ASP A 25 1.96 -12.29 14.30
CA ASP A 25 2.30 -13.02 15.53
C ASP A 25 3.14 -14.28 15.34
N LYS A 26 2.90 -15.04 14.29
CA LYS A 26 3.55 -16.34 14.07
C LYS A 26 4.35 -16.40 12.76
N GLY A 27 4.76 -15.24 12.24
CA GLY A 27 5.52 -15.18 11.00
C GLY A 27 5.48 -13.84 10.31
N ALA A 28 5.20 -13.82 9.01
CA ALA A 28 5.13 -12.62 8.19
C ALA A 28 4.12 -12.79 7.04
N VAL A 29 3.64 -11.67 6.53
CA VAL A 29 2.86 -11.58 5.28
C VAL A 29 3.66 -10.76 4.29
N LEU A 30 4.04 -11.36 3.19
CA LEU A 30 4.67 -10.74 2.03
C LEU A 30 3.58 -10.40 1.01
N VAL A 31 3.63 -9.21 0.43
CA VAL A 31 2.75 -8.79 -0.68
C VAL A 31 3.57 -8.28 -1.86
N PHE A 32 3.11 -8.55 -3.05
CA PHE A 32 3.78 -8.17 -4.29
C PHE A 32 2.77 -8.08 -5.44
N ARG A 33 3.16 -7.38 -6.50
CA ARG A 33 2.38 -7.41 -7.76
C ARG A 33 2.82 -8.61 -8.57
N ASN A 34 1.89 -9.53 -8.78
CA ASN A 34 2.10 -10.69 -9.64
C ASN A 34 2.10 -10.29 -11.13
N ARG A 35 2.52 -11.21 -11.98
CA ARG A 35 2.41 -11.15 -13.43
C ARG A 35 2.06 -12.53 -13.92
N THR A 36 1.01 -12.67 -14.71
CA THR A 36 0.71 -13.91 -15.41
C THR A 36 1.26 -13.87 -16.84
N GLU A 37 1.32 -15.01 -17.51
CA GLU A 37 1.65 -15.06 -18.95
C GLU A 37 0.68 -14.25 -19.81
N GLY A 38 -0.57 -14.08 -19.35
CA GLY A 38 -1.59 -13.23 -19.96
C GLY A 38 -1.49 -11.75 -19.58
N GLU A 39 -0.41 -11.29 -18.91
CA GLU A 39 -0.20 -9.90 -18.48
C GLU A 39 -1.22 -9.38 -17.46
N HIS A 40 -1.93 -10.25 -16.72
CA HIS A 40 -2.69 -9.83 -15.55
C HIS A 40 -1.73 -9.53 -14.40
N ARG A 41 -1.93 -8.38 -13.76
CA ARG A 41 -1.02 -7.86 -12.72
C ARG A 41 -1.73 -7.51 -11.44
N ASP A 42 -2.42 -8.47 -10.86
CA ASP A 42 -3.11 -8.34 -9.58
C ASP A 42 -2.14 -8.45 -8.40
N ILE A 43 -2.57 -8.04 -7.22
CA ILE A 43 -1.77 -8.14 -6.00
C ILE A 43 -1.93 -9.52 -5.39
N TYR A 44 -0.79 -10.14 -5.10
CA TYR A 44 -0.67 -11.45 -4.47
C TYR A 44 0.02 -11.35 -3.11
N TYR A 45 -0.20 -12.35 -2.29
CA TYR A 45 0.46 -12.49 -0.99
C TYR A 45 0.97 -13.91 -0.77
N SER A 46 1.95 -14.06 0.10
CA SER A 46 2.43 -15.30 0.67
C SER A 46 2.60 -15.12 2.18
N ARG A 47 2.32 -16.16 2.97
CA ARG A 47 2.45 -16.13 4.44
C ARG A 47 3.60 -17.02 4.87
N LEU A 48 4.45 -16.50 5.75
CA LEU A 48 5.45 -17.29 6.45
C LEU A 48 4.79 -17.90 7.70
N ILE A 49 4.63 -19.21 7.70
CA ILE A 49 4.00 -19.96 8.79
C ILE A 49 4.95 -21.10 9.20
N ASN A 50 5.33 -21.16 10.48
CA ASN A 50 6.23 -22.18 11.01
C ASN A 50 7.55 -22.30 10.19
N GLY A 51 8.10 -21.18 9.76
CA GLY A 51 9.35 -21.10 8.99
C GLY A 51 9.24 -21.49 7.52
N ARG A 52 8.03 -21.63 6.98
CA ARG A 52 7.79 -21.97 5.57
C ARG A 52 6.84 -20.95 4.93
N TRP A 53 7.17 -20.53 3.71
CA TRP A 53 6.28 -19.71 2.90
C TRP A 53 5.16 -20.55 2.28
N SER A 54 3.95 -20.03 2.29
CA SER A 54 2.81 -20.62 1.57
C SER A 54 2.95 -20.39 0.06
N GLU A 55 2.16 -21.12 -0.73
CA GLU A 55 1.92 -20.73 -2.13
C GLU A 55 1.33 -19.32 -2.20
N SER A 56 1.68 -18.59 -3.27
CA SER A 56 1.15 -17.26 -3.55
C SER A 56 -0.33 -17.34 -3.91
N LYS A 57 -1.13 -16.43 -3.35
CA LYS A 57 -2.56 -16.29 -3.61
C LYS A 57 -2.91 -14.84 -3.93
N PRO A 58 -3.93 -14.57 -4.76
CA PRO A 58 -4.40 -13.21 -4.97
C PRO A 58 -5.04 -12.64 -3.69
N VAL A 59 -4.76 -11.36 -3.39
CA VAL A 59 -5.48 -10.60 -2.37
C VAL A 59 -6.91 -10.34 -2.83
N ALA A 60 -7.05 -9.95 -4.11
CA ALA A 60 -8.31 -9.79 -4.81
C ALA A 60 -8.09 -10.03 -6.32
N SER A 61 -9.15 -10.35 -7.06
CA SER A 61 -9.11 -10.44 -8.52
C SER A 61 -9.59 -9.12 -9.10
N ASP A 62 -8.64 -8.28 -9.50
CA ASP A 62 -8.91 -7.03 -10.21
C ASP A 62 -8.95 -7.22 -11.72
N GLU A 63 -8.38 -8.33 -12.20
CA GLU A 63 -8.20 -8.68 -13.60
C GLU A 63 -7.52 -7.56 -14.39
N TRP A 64 -6.56 -6.87 -13.74
CA TRP A 64 -5.87 -5.75 -14.37
C TRP A 64 -4.89 -6.22 -15.44
N LEU A 65 -5.33 -6.09 -16.68
CA LEU A 65 -4.54 -6.43 -17.86
C LEU A 65 -3.69 -5.23 -18.29
N ILE A 66 -2.38 -5.34 -18.12
CA ILE A 66 -1.43 -4.30 -18.51
C ILE A 66 -0.12 -4.89 -19.02
N ALA A 67 0.15 -4.70 -20.31
CA ALA A 67 1.45 -5.05 -20.93
C ALA A 67 2.46 -3.90 -20.70
N GLY A 68 2.72 -3.57 -19.46
CA GLY A 68 3.54 -2.43 -19.07
C GLY A 68 4.01 -2.49 -17.62
N CYS A 69 4.70 -1.44 -17.19
CA CYS A 69 5.26 -1.32 -15.85
C CYS A 69 4.50 -0.24 -15.06
N PRO A 70 3.54 -0.60 -14.19
CA PRO A 70 2.74 0.38 -13.47
C PRO A 70 3.52 1.13 -12.40
N VAL A 71 4.66 0.60 -11.92
CA VAL A 71 5.48 1.18 -10.84
C VAL A 71 4.64 1.51 -9.60
N ASN A 72 3.66 0.67 -9.30
CA ASN A 72 2.71 0.79 -8.22
C ASN A 72 2.60 -0.57 -7.51
N GLY A 73 3.41 -0.79 -6.50
CA GLY A 73 3.33 -1.98 -5.64
C GLY A 73 2.31 -1.82 -4.53
N PRO A 74 2.01 -2.90 -3.82
CA PRO A 74 1.16 -2.90 -2.64
C PRO A 74 1.90 -2.38 -1.40
N SER A 75 1.13 -2.09 -0.35
CA SER A 75 1.64 -1.93 1.01
C SER A 75 0.84 -2.82 1.97
N VAL A 76 1.49 -3.35 2.99
CA VAL A 76 0.91 -4.24 3.99
C VAL A 76 1.20 -3.76 5.41
N ALA A 77 0.20 -3.82 6.27
CA ALA A 77 0.34 -3.54 7.70
C ALA A 77 -0.44 -4.57 8.52
N ALA A 78 -0.01 -4.79 9.75
CA ALA A 78 -0.69 -5.67 10.69
C ALA A 78 -0.96 -4.94 12.00
N SER A 79 -2.18 -5.08 12.51
CA SER A 79 -2.59 -4.71 13.86
C SER A 79 -2.59 -5.94 14.79
N SER A 80 -3.08 -5.80 15.99
CA SER A 80 -3.20 -6.94 16.91
C SER A 80 -4.29 -7.94 16.49
N THR A 81 -5.25 -7.53 15.67
CA THR A 81 -6.43 -8.32 15.26
C THR A 81 -6.53 -8.58 13.78
N HIS A 82 -5.93 -7.74 12.93
CA HIS A 82 -6.07 -7.81 11.47
C HIS A 82 -4.75 -7.61 10.75
N THR A 83 -4.68 -8.13 9.52
CA THR A 83 -3.70 -7.74 8.51
C THR A 83 -4.44 -7.01 7.40
N ALA A 84 -3.89 -5.91 6.92
CA ALA A 84 -4.45 -5.15 5.83
C ALA A 84 -3.47 -5.04 4.67
N VAL A 85 -3.98 -5.01 3.44
CA VAL A 85 -3.22 -4.76 2.21
C VAL A 85 -3.89 -3.62 1.46
N ALA A 86 -3.11 -2.60 1.11
CA ALA A 86 -3.55 -1.52 0.24
C ALA A 86 -2.81 -1.57 -1.09
N TRP A 87 -3.49 -1.25 -2.20
CA TRP A 87 -2.88 -1.25 -3.52
C TRP A 87 -3.61 -0.34 -4.50
N TYR A 88 -2.92 -0.06 -5.60
CA TYR A 88 -3.47 0.62 -6.77
C TYR A 88 -3.82 -0.38 -7.87
N THR A 89 -4.89 -0.13 -8.61
CA THR A 89 -5.29 -0.91 -9.79
C THR A 89 -6.06 -0.05 -10.79
N GLU A 90 -6.07 -0.44 -12.06
CA GLU A 90 -6.94 0.12 -13.11
C GLU A 90 -7.82 -0.97 -13.76
N GLY A 91 -8.07 -2.07 -13.05
CA GLY A 91 -8.88 -3.19 -13.56
C GLY A 91 -10.27 -2.80 -14.04
N LYS A 92 -10.81 -1.66 -13.56
CA LYS A 92 -12.10 -1.10 -14.06
C LYS A 92 -11.95 -0.03 -15.15
N GLY A 93 -10.72 0.20 -15.66
CA GLY A 93 -10.45 1.21 -16.69
C GLY A 93 -10.21 2.62 -16.14
N TYR A 94 -10.12 2.80 -14.84
CA TYR A 94 -9.72 4.04 -14.16
C TYR A 94 -8.91 3.71 -12.90
N GLY A 95 -8.14 4.67 -12.40
CA GLY A 95 -7.31 4.49 -11.21
C GLY A 95 -8.14 4.27 -9.95
N GLN A 96 -7.82 3.23 -9.20
CA GLN A 96 -8.43 2.91 -7.91
C GLN A 96 -7.35 2.63 -6.87
N VAL A 97 -7.58 3.11 -5.65
CA VAL A 97 -6.89 2.62 -4.45
C VAL A 97 -7.84 1.74 -3.69
N LYS A 98 -7.40 0.54 -3.38
CA LYS A 98 -8.19 -0.48 -2.67
C LYS A 98 -7.51 -0.88 -1.37
N LEU A 99 -8.31 -1.39 -0.44
CA LEU A 99 -7.89 -1.96 0.84
C LEU A 99 -8.61 -3.28 1.05
N ALA A 100 -7.91 -4.32 1.41
CA ALA A 100 -8.51 -5.57 1.88
C ALA A 100 -8.01 -5.90 3.27
N LEU A 101 -8.92 -6.34 4.13
CA LEU A 101 -8.66 -6.76 5.49
C LEU A 101 -8.70 -8.29 5.59
N SER A 102 -7.90 -8.84 6.47
CA SER A 102 -7.89 -10.27 6.84
C SER A 102 -7.84 -10.35 8.35
N GLU A 103 -8.72 -11.10 8.97
CA GLU A 103 -8.59 -11.41 10.40
C GLU A 103 -7.22 -12.07 10.66
N LYS A 104 -6.70 -11.87 11.86
CA LYS A 104 -5.33 -12.24 12.27
C LYS A 104 -4.89 -13.66 11.90
N ASP A 105 -5.76 -14.65 12.11
CA ASP A 105 -5.46 -16.06 11.85
C ASP A 105 -6.12 -16.59 10.56
N SER A 106 -6.73 -15.71 9.74
CA SER A 106 -7.37 -16.09 8.48
C SER A 106 -6.33 -16.28 7.37
N ASP A 107 -6.58 -17.27 6.51
CA ASP A 107 -5.79 -17.51 5.29
C ASP A 107 -6.29 -16.70 4.08
N THR A 108 -7.35 -15.90 4.25
CA THR A 108 -7.98 -15.18 3.15
C THR A 108 -8.24 -13.73 3.53
N PHE A 109 -8.32 -12.87 2.53
CA PHE A 109 -8.75 -11.50 2.66
C PHE A 109 -10.26 -11.36 2.42
N MET A 110 -10.91 -10.43 3.12
CA MET A 110 -12.29 -10.02 2.88
C MET A 110 -12.40 -9.28 1.53
N PRO A 111 -13.62 -9.11 0.99
CA PRO A 111 -13.82 -8.30 -0.22
C PRO A 111 -13.19 -6.91 -0.08
N ALA A 112 -12.50 -6.48 -1.14
CA ALA A 112 -11.77 -5.22 -1.12
C ALA A 112 -12.70 -4.01 -1.08
N LEU A 113 -12.35 -3.05 -0.22
CA LEU A 113 -12.95 -1.73 -0.14
C LEU A 113 -12.30 -0.80 -1.16
N GLU A 114 -13.08 0.08 -1.78
CA GLU A 114 -12.54 1.17 -2.60
C GLU A 114 -12.26 2.38 -1.69
N ILE A 115 -11.00 2.72 -1.52
CA ILE A 115 -10.53 3.87 -0.73
C ILE A 115 -10.68 5.16 -1.52
N SER A 116 -10.32 5.12 -2.80
CA SER A 116 -10.42 6.24 -3.74
C SER A 116 -10.51 5.70 -5.17
N GLY A 117 -11.20 6.43 -6.06
CA GLY A 117 -11.30 6.08 -7.48
C GLY A 117 -11.46 7.29 -8.37
N GLY A 118 -10.98 7.19 -9.60
CA GLY A 118 -11.09 8.23 -10.63
C GLY A 118 -9.79 8.46 -11.41
N ASP A 119 -9.89 9.24 -12.49
CA ASP A 119 -8.78 9.48 -13.42
C ASP A 119 -7.60 10.25 -12.81
N ALA A 120 -7.84 10.98 -11.71
CA ALA A 120 -6.78 11.69 -10.99
C ALA A 120 -5.98 10.80 -10.03
N VAL A 121 -6.39 9.56 -9.76
CA VAL A 121 -5.71 8.68 -8.81
C VAL A 121 -4.41 8.17 -9.41
N LEU A 122 -3.28 8.45 -8.76
CA LEU A 122 -1.93 8.05 -9.18
C LEU A 122 -1.43 6.79 -8.45
N GLY A 123 -2.09 6.41 -7.35
CA GLY A 123 -1.64 5.33 -6.47
C GLY A 123 -0.51 5.75 -5.54
N GLN A 124 0.65 5.07 -5.60
CA GLN A 124 1.78 5.28 -4.69
C GLN A 124 1.35 5.10 -3.24
N VAL A 125 0.70 3.96 -2.98
CA VAL A 125 0.04 3.68 -1.72
C VAL A 125 1.02 3.44 -0.57
N GLY A 126 0.66 3.92 0.62
CA GLY A 126 1.26 3.55 1.89
C GLY A 126 0.18 3.08 2.86
N LEU A 127 0.54 2.25 3.82
CA LEU A 127 -0.37 1.70 4.81
C LEU A 127 0.29 1.64 6.18
N ALA A 128 -0.42 2.05 7.20
CA ALA A 128 0.01 1.91 8.59
C ALA A 128 -1.16 1.45 9.47
N ALA A 129 -0.89 0.59 10.44
CA ALA A 129 -1.86 0.20 11.46
C ALA A 129 -1.93 1.26 12.56
N THR A 130 -3.10 1.40 13.16
CA THR A 130 -3.37 2.28 14.30
C THR A 130 -3.49 1.45 15.60
N GLU A 131 -3.40 2.11 16.76
CA GLU A 131 -3.45 1.43 18.07
C GLU A 131 -4.84 0.83 18.37
N ASP A 132 -5.89 1.40 17.78
CA ASP A 132 -7.28 0.91 17.88
C ASP A 132 -7.61 -0.23 16.89
N ASN A 133 -6.59 -0.82 16.27
CA ASN A 133 -6.68 -1.87 15.26
C ASN A 133 -7.26 -1.45 13.90
N GLY A 134 -7.41 -0.17 13.65
CA GLY A 134 -7.70 0.39 12.34
C GLY A 134 -6.45 0.50 11.47
N PHE A 135 -6.62 1.13 10.31
CA PHE A 135 -5.58 1.33 9.31
C PHE A 135 -5.69 2.70 8.67
N ILE A 136 -4.57 3.30 8.35
CA ILE A 136 -4.50 4.54 7.58
C ILE A 136 -3.88 4.23 6.24
N VAL A 137 -4.60 4.56 5.17
CA VAL A 137 -4.12 4.46 3.78
C VAL A 137 -3.68 5.84 3.32
N SER A 138 -2.48 5.94 2.75
CA SER A 138 -2.02 7.12 2.02
C SER A 138 -1.96 6.84 0.52
N TRP A 139 -2.24 7.84 -0.30
CA TRP A 139 -2.09 7.76 -1.76
C TRP A 139 -1.93 9.14 -2.38
N LEU A 140 -1.52 9.16 -3.64
CA LEU A 140 -1.41 10.38 -4.42
C LEU A 140 -2.54 10.50 -5.44
N THR A 141 -3.03 11.73 -5.60
CA THR A 141 -3.87 12.14 -6.73
C THR A 141 -3.18 13.25 -7.50
N PHE A 142 -3.38 13.29 -8.82
CA PHE A 142 -2.89 14.38 -9.65
C PHE A 142 -3.57 15.70 -9.28
N SER A 143 -2.79 16.77 -9.14
CA SER A 143 -3.32 18.13 -8.96
C SER A 143 -2.93 19.03 -10.14
N GLU A 144 -1.66 19.32 -10.35
CA GLU A 144 -1.20 20.19 -11.43
C GLU A 144 0.25 19.89 -11.85
N GLY A 145 0.52 19.82 -13.14
CA GLY A 145 1.88 19.69 -13.69
C GLY A 145 2.60 18.43 -13.20
N VAL A 146 3.54 18.55 -12.28
CA VAL A 146 4.27 17.44 -11.62
C VAL A 146 3.89 17.29 -10.14
N LYS A 147 2.82 17.98 -9.72
CA LYS A 147 2.31 18.01 -8.35
C LYS A 147 1.15 17.05 -8.18
N GLY A 148 1.11 16.44 -7.03
CA GLY A 148 0.03 15.60 -6.58
C GLY A 148 -0.33 15.91 -5.15
N ASP A 149 -1.61 15.72 -4.82
CA ASP A 149 -2.09 15.81 -3.46
C ASP A 149 -1.81 14.50 -2.74
N LEU A 150 -1.14 14.57 -1.60
CA LEU A 150 -0.98 13.45 -0.68
C LEU A 150 -2.23 13.35 0.19
N ASN A 151 -2.97 12.28 0.00
CA ASN A 151 -4.23 12.00 0.65
C ASN A 151 -4.05 10.97 1.75
N LEU A 152 -4.89 11.06 2.80
CA LEU A 152 -5.07 10.05 3.83
C LEU A 152 -6.53 9.67 3.98
N ARG A 153 -6.78 8.42 4.36
CA ARG A 153 -8.10 7.94 4.80
C ARG A 153 -7.93 6.86 5.84
N HIS A 154 -8.71 6.95 6.90
CA HIS A 154 -8.81 5.92 7.92
C HIS A 154 -9.82 4.85 7.51
N ALA A 155 -9.55 3.60 7.86
CA ALA A 155 -10.48 2.48 7.85
C ALA A 155 -10.40 1.79 9.21
N ASP A 156 -11.51 1.57 9.87
CA ASP A 156 -11.53 0.78 11.09
C ASP A 156 -11.40 -0.73 10.81
N SER A 157 -11.34 -1.53 11.86
CA SER A 157 -11.23 -3.00 11.76
C SER A 157 -12.44 -3.67 11.09
N ASP A 158 -13.59 -3.02 11.08
CA ASP A 158 -14.81 -3.51 10.43
C ASP A 158 -14.91 -3.02 8.96
N GLY A 159 -13.96 -2.21 8.51
CA GLY A 159 -13.92 -1.65 7.16
C GLY A 159 -14.76 -0.38 6.99
N VAL A 160 -15.18 0.27 8.07
CA VAL A 160 -15.87 1.56 7.98
C VAL A 160 -14.84 2.66 7.68
N LEU A 161 -15.11 3.44 6.63
CA LEU A 161 -14.20 4.43 6.11
C LEU A 161 -14.49 5.83 6.68
N GLY A 162 -13.46 6.47 7.22
CA GLY A 162 -13.47 7.89 7.55
C GLY A 162 -13.44 8.79 6.29
N PRO A 163 -13.39 10.12 6.46
CA PRO A 163 -13.24 11.06 5.36
C PRO A 163 -11.85 10.94 4.70
N ALA A 164 -11.78 11.22 3.40
CA ALA A 164 -10.51 11.43 2.73
C ALA A 164 -10.02 12.87 2.98
N VAL A 165 -8.75 13.04 3.37
CA VAL A 165 -8.18 14.34 3.72
C VAL A 165 -6.88 14.55 2.94
N VAL A 166 -6.74 15.69 2.26
CA VAL A 166 -5.48 16.13 1.65
C VAL A 166 -4.59 16.72 2.74
N VAL A 167 -3.36 16.22 2.86
CA VAL A 167 -2.42 16.62 3.94
C VAL A 167 -1.18 17.35 3.44
N ALA A 168 -0.84 17.21 2.18
CA ALA A 168 0.30 17.89 1.56
C ALA A 168 0.19 17.93 0.04
N ASP A 169 0.86 18.90 -0.58
CA ASP A 169 1.22 18.94 -2.00
C ASP A 169 2.62 18.34 -2.16
N VAL A 170 2.79 17.34 -2.99
CA VAL A 170 4.05 16.62 -3.20
C VAL A 170 4.40 16.51 -4.68
N ASP A 171 5.70 16.47 -4.98
CA ASP A 171 6.19 16.13 -6.32
C ASP A 171 6.12 14.60 -6.48
N PHE A 172 5.38 14.10 -7.48
CA PHE A 172 5.25 12.65 -7.73
C PHE A 172 6.24 12.13 -8.77
N THR A 173 7.22 12.93 -9.17
CA THR A 173 8.26 12.44 -10.07
C THR A 173 9.14 11.38 -9.40
N ARG A 174 9.72 10.48 -10.19
CA ARG A 174 10.64 9.45 -9.67
C ARG A 174 11.82 9.99 -8.85
N ARG A 175 12.10 11.29 -8.93
CA ARG A 175 13.17 11.98 -8.19
C ARG A 175 12.78 12.37 -6.77
N ALA A 176 11.49 12.43 -6.49
CA ALA A 176 11.00 12.83 -5.17
C ALA A 176 10.94 11.67 -4.16
N GLY A 177 11.01 10.43 -4.65
CA GLY A 177 10.79 9.25 -3.81
C GLY A 177 9.30 9.12 -3.43
N LEU A 178 8.96 7.98 -2.84
CA LEU A 178 7.61 7.73 -2.35
C LEU A 178 7.46 8.27 -0.92
N PRO A 179 6.36 8.95 -0.58
CA PRO A 179 6.05 9.26 0.79
C PRO A 179 6.05 8.00 1.66
N GLN A 180 6.69 8.09 2.82
CA GLN A 180 6.66 7.03 3.84
C GLN A 180 5.79 7.48 4.99
N MET A 181 5.11 6.55 5.63
CA MET A 181 4.17 6.83 6.71
C MET A 181 4.39 5.88 7.88
N THR A 182 4.20 6.40 9.07
CA THR A 182 4.08 5.62 10.31
C THR A 182 3.06 6.28 11.24
N VAL A 183 2.53 5.49 12.17
CA VAL A 183 1.71 5.97 13.27
C VAL A 183 2.52 5.80 14.56
N PHE A 184 2.51 6.82 15.40
CA PHE A 184 3.12 6.81 16.72
C PHE A 184 2.24 7.60 17.69
N ASP A 185 1.83 6.96 18.78
CA ASP A 185 0.79 7.45 19.69
C ASP A 185 -0.48 7.81 18.88
N ASP A 186 -1.03 8.99 19.07
CA ASP A 186 -2.19 9.53 18.38
C ASP A 186 -1.84 10.30 17.08
N ARG A 187 -0.63 10.14 16.54
CA ARG A 187 -0.12 10.94 15.44
C ARG A 187 0.22 10.12 14.20
N VAL A 188 -0.18 10.64 13.06
CA VAL A 188 0.29 10.17 11.76
C VAL A 188 1.49 11.01 11.35
N ILE A 189 2.59 10.35 11.03
CA ILE A 189 3.84 10.99 10.60
C ILE A 189 4.12 10.56 9.17
N LEU A 190 4.25 11.53 8.28
CA LEU A 190 4.59 11.32 6.88
C LEU A 190 5.92 12.02 6.57
N VAL A 191 6.74 11.37 5.74
CA VAL A 191 8.04 11.92 5.32
C VAL A 191 8.25 11.66 3.83
N TRP A 192 8.76 12.65 3.11
CA TRP A 192 9.11 12.53 1.70
C TRP A 192 10.26 13.46 1.32
N THR A 193 10.84 13.23 0.14
CA THR A 193 11.80 14.16 -0.45
C THR A 193 11.04 15.22 -1.26
N GLY A 194 11.09 16.45 -0.83
CA GLY A 194 10.46 17.60 -1.47
C GLY A 194 11.48 18.65 -1.94
N GLY A 195 10.98 19.81 -2.39
CA GLY A 195 11.76 20.92 -2.86
C GLY A 195 11.95 20.97 -4.38
N ASP A 196 12.56 22.06 -4.87
CA ASP A 196 12.82 22.26 -6.31
C ASP A 196 14.06 21.49 -6.81
N LYS A 197 14.40 21.65 -8.09
CA LYS A 197 15.55 20.96 -8.71
C LYS A 197 16.89 21.32 -8.11
N SER A 198 17.02 22.50 -7.53
CA SER A 198 18.26 23.06 -6.97
C SER A 198 18.37 22.89 -5.45
N ASN A 199 17.24 22.65 -4.77
CA ASN A 199 17.19 22.60 -3.31
C ASN A 199 16.23 21.48 -2.84
N LYS A 200 16.73 20.24 -2.81
CA LYS A 200 15.99 19.09 -2.27
C LYS A 200 16.13 19.04 -0.75
N ALA A 201 15.02 18.74 -0.09
CA ALA A 201 14.97 18.63 1.38
C ALA A 201 14.06 17.45 1.78
N ILE A 202 14.31 16.90 2.94
CA ILE A 202 13.38 15.98 3.59
C ILE A 202 12.29 16.83 4.24
N GLN A 203 11.06 16.57 3.85
CA GLN A 203 9.86 17.22 4.39
C GLN A 203 9.11 16.23 5.28
N VAL A 204 8.57 16.71 6.38
CA VAL A 204 7.82 15.94 7.36
C VAL A 204 6.53 16.65 7.71
N VAL A 205 5.43 15.91 7.73
CA VAL A 205 4.17 16.34 8.31
C VAL A 205 3.83 15.40 9.46
N SER A 206 3.39 15.98 10.58
CA SER A 206 2.86 15.23 11.72
C SER A 206 1.51 15.81 12.10
N LEU A 207 0.46 15.01 12.04
CA LEU A 207 -0.91 15.43 12.31
C LEU A 207 -1.58 14.48 13.31
N PRO A 208 -2.57 14.96 14.10
CA PRO A 208 -3.36 14.10 14.96
C PRO A 208 -4.21 13.13 14.13
N GLN A 209 -4.28 11.85 14.54
CA GLN A 209 -5.10 10.83 13.90
C GLN A 209 -6.58 11.24 13.83
N SER A 210 -7.08 11.94 14.85
CA SER A 210 -8.46 12.44 14.92
C SER A 210 -8.91 13.34 13.76
N ILE A 211 -7.99 13.86 12.92
CA ILE A 211 -8.33 14.64 11.72
C ILE A 211 -8.94 13.76 10.62
N ILE A 212 -8.58 12.49 10.56
CA ILE A 212 -8.98 11.55 9.50
C ILE A 212 -10.02 10.51 9.96
N GLU A 213 -10.44 10.55 11.23
CA GLU A 213 -11.44 9.65 11.82
C GLU A 213 -12.85 10.25 11.86
N LYS A 214 -13.03 11.54 11.59
CA LYS A 214 -14.31 12.26 11.74
C LYS A 214 -15.04 12.38 10.42
#